data_2406334daba1cca85433b23501cb2fd5
#
_entry.id   2406334daba1cca85433b23501cb2fd5
#
_cell.length_a   1.000
_cell.length_b   1.000
_cell.length_c   1.000
_cell.angle_alpha   90.00
_cell.angle_beta   90.00
_cell.angle_gamma   90.00
#
_symmetry.space_group_name_H-M   'P 1'
#
loop_
_entity.id
_entity.type
_entity.pdbx_description
1 polymer ?
#
loop_
_entity_poly.entity_id
_entity_poly.type
_entity_poly.pdbx_seq_one_letter_code
_entity_poly.pdbx_strand_id
1 'polypeptide(L)'
;FDDTLLTMRVVKKQYGTSPVNSLLKSGWLTKKAVLVERDPLAGRKFTLSDPLILTPTQQSAAIEVRVALDNITAIPRVITKQEGPDGHGRFLLEGVTGSGKTEVYLDAVQHCLDLGRRAIVIVPEISLAPQTIERFVSRFPGQVAVLHSGLSSGERFDQWWKIHNGEYGIVIGARSAVFAPQPDLGLIVIDEEQRFG
;
A
#
# COMPACT_ATOMS: atom_id res chain seq x y z
N PHE A 1 -40.17 -3.93 -4.89
CA PHE A 1 -39.25 -5.06 -4.69
C PHE A 1 -37.96 -4.46 -4.19
N ASP A 2 -37.63 -4.80 -2.95
CA ASP A 2 -36.41 -4.33 -2.30
C ASP A 2 -35.22 -5.14 -2.89
N ASP A 3 -34.33 -4.49 -3.62
CA ASP A 3 -33.24 -5.11 -4.37
C ASP A 3 -32.04 -5.37 -3.43
N THR A 4 -32.32 -5.89 -2.24
CA THR A 4 -31.31 -6.17 -1.23
C THR A 4 -30.51 -7.41 -1.63
N LEU A 5 -29.30 -7.19 -2.14
CA LEU A 5 -28.37 -8.27 -2.48
C LEU A 5 -27.88 -8.96 -1.20
N LEU A 6 -28.26 -10.21 -1.00
CA LEU A 6 -27.79 -11.05 0.11
C LEU A 6 -26.78 -12.07 -0.42
N THR A 7 -25.70 -12.29 0.35
CA THR A 7 -24.75 -13.33 -0.03
C THR A 7 -25.34 -14.72 0.13
N MET A 8 -25.02 -15.65 -0.77
CA MET A 8 -25.48 -17.05 -0.72
C MET A 8 -25.17 -17.73 0.61
N ARG A 9 -24.09 -17.33 1.28
CA ARG A 9 -23.72 -17.86 2.59
C ARG A 9 -24.73 -17.45 3.67
N VAL A 10 -25.15 -16.19 3.67
CA VAL A 10 -26.15 -15.65 4.61
C VAL A 10 -27.49 -16.29 4.38
N VAL A 11 -27.94 -16.33 3.13
CA VAL A 11 -29.22 -16.92 2.76
C VAL A 11 -29.29 -18.40 3.12
N LYS A 12 -28.25 -19.19 2.82
CA LYS A 12 -28.21 -20.62 3.19
C LYS A 12 -28.15 -20.85 4.71
N LYS A 13 -27.46 -19.96 5.43
CA LYS A 13 -27.42 -20.04 6.90
C LYS A 13 -28.78 -19.75 7.53
N GLN A 14 -29.54 -18.82 6.99
CA GLN A 14 -30.81 -18.37 7.54
C GLN A 14 -31.97 -19.29 7.15
N TYR A 15 -32.02 -19.75 5.91
CA TYR A 15 -33.14 -20.49 5.34
C TYR A 15 -32.87 -21.97 5.03
N GLY A 16 -31.63 -22.41 5.24
CA GLY A 16 -31.20 -23.77 4.92
C GLY A 16 -30.75 -23.97 3.47
N THR A 17 -29.93 -24.97 3.24
CA THR A 17 -29.36 -25.23 1.92
C THR A 17 -30.37 -25.81 0.94
N SER A 18 -31.26 -26.74 1.41
CA SER A 18 -32.22 -27.44 0.56
C SER A 18 -33.30 -26.52 -0.01
N PRO A 19 -34.02 -25.72 0.81
CA PRO A 19 -35.01 -24.77 0.30
C PRO A 19 -34.41 -23.76 -0.70
N VAL A 20 -33.25 -23.20 -0.39
CA VAL A 20 -32.57 -22.22 -1.26
C VAL A 20 -32.22 -22.83 -2.62
N ASN A 21 -31.70 -24.06 -2.65
CA ASN A 21 -31.42 -24.75 -3.91
C ASN A 21 -32.69 -25.09 -4.69
N SER A 22 -33.78 -25.41 -4.02
CA SER A 22 -35.07 -25.66 -4.66
C SER A 22 -35.63 -24.41 -5.34
N LEU A 23 -35.58 -23.26 -4.66
CA LEU A 23 -36.02 -21.97 -5.19
C LEU A 23 -35.13 -21.49 -6.36
N LEU A 24 -33.83 -21.79 -6.33
CA LEU A 24 -32.94 -21.54 -7.46
C LEU A 24 -33.32 -22.41 -8.68
N LYS A 25 -33.59 -23.67 -8.47
CA LYS A 25 -34.02 -24.60 -9.54
C LYS A 25 -35.39 -24.24 -10.15
N SER A 26 -36.30 -23.75 -9.34
CA SER A 26 -37.64 -23.32 -9.80
C SER A 26 -37.66 -21.91 -10.41
N GLY A 27 -36.51 -21.20 -10.43
CA GLY A 27 -36.44 -19.87 -11.01
C GLY A 27 -36.96 -18.72 -10.13
N TRP A 28 -37.40 -19.01 -8.90
CA TRP A 28 -37.87 -18.00 -7.94
C TRP A 28 -36.74 -17.17 -7.34
N LEU A 29 -35.49 -17.72 -7.36
CA LEU A 29 -34.28 -17.01 -7.00
C LEU A 29 -33.30 -17.05 -8.17
N THR A 30 -32.62 -15.93 -8.39
CA THR A 30 -31.53 -15.83 -9.35
C THR A 30 -30.20 -15.64 -8.63
N LYS A 31 -29.17 -16.33 -9.07
CA LYS A 31 -27.81 -16.15 -8.57
C LYS A 31 -27.07 -15.22 -9.52
N LYS A 32 -26.66 -14.06 -9.02
CA LYS A 32 -25.82 -13.11 -9.75
C LYS A 32 -24.40 -13.11 -9.13
N ALA A 33 -23.39 -13.27 -9.96
CA ALA A 33 -22.03 -13.02 -9.50
C ALA A 33 -21.81 -11.49 -9.45
N VAL A 34 -21.49 -10.99 -8.28
CA VAL A 34 -21.18 -9.57 -8.06
C VAL A 34 -19.72 -9.49 -7.68
N LEU A 35 -18.99 -8.63 -8.36
CA LEU A 35 -17.61 -8.31 -7.97
C LEU A 35 -17.68 -7.51 -6.65
N VAL A 36 -17.15 -8.10 -5.58
CA VAL A 36 -17.05 -7.44 -4.28
C VAL A 36 -15.61 -6.97 -4.14
N GLU A 37 -15.40 -5.68 -4.26
CA GLU A 37 -14.12 -5.08 -3.91
C GLU A 37 -13.92 -5.15 -2.39
N ARG A 38 -12.77 -5.70 -2.00
CA ARG A 38 -12.35 -5.78 -0.60
C ARG A 38 -11.23 -4.77 -0.39
N ASP A 39 -11.57 -3.68 0.28
CA ASP A 39 -10.59 -2.68 0.68
C ASP A 39 -10.34 -2.81 2.19
N PRO A 40 -9.12 -3.13 2.62
CA PRO A 40 -8.75 -3.21 4.03
C PRO A 40 -8.95 -1.90 4.80
N LEU A 41 -9.03 -0.79 4.09
CA LEU A 41 -9.23 0.55 4.65
C LEU A 41 -10.70 1.00 4.58
N ALA A 42 -11.59 0.20 3.97
CA ALA A 42 -13.00 0.53 3.82
C ALA A 42 -13.66 0.84 5.18
N GLY A 43 -14.43 1.91 5.21
CA GLY A 43 -15.17 2.34 6.41
C GLY A 43 -14.33 3.04 7.48
N ARG A 44 -13.01 3.16 7.32
CA ARG A 44 -12.18 3.99 8.19
C ARG A 44 -12.25 5.45 7.75
N LYS A 45 -12.41 6.35 8.71
CA LYS A 45 -12.34 7.79 8.45
C LYS A 45 -10.95 8.28 8.81
N PHE A 46 -10.28 8.90 7.87
CA PHE A 46 -8.96 9.50 8.08
C PHE A 46 -9.10 11.02 7.98
N THR A 47 -8.45 11.72 8.90
CA THR A 47 -8.35 13.18 8.83
C THR A 47 -7.16 13.51 7.93
N LEU A 48 -7.37 14.36 6.93
CA LEU A 48 -6.28 14.83 6.08
C LEU A 48 -5.24 15.57 6.91
N SER A 49 -3.98 15.33 6.62
CA SER A 49 -2.87 16.02 7.27
C SER A 49 -2.01 16.76 6.24
N ASP A 50 -1.74 18.02 6.53
CA ASP A 50 -0.79 18.80 5.74
C ASP A 50 0.67 18.41 6.04
N PRO A 51 1.60 18.71 5.11
CA PRO A 51 3.03 18.55 5.35
C PRO A 51 3.47 19.34 6.58
N LEU A 52 4.23 18.67 7.46
CA LEU A 52 4.91 19.39 8.53
C LEU A 52 6.12 20.15 7.96
N ILE A 53 6.43 21.28 8.56
CA ILE A 53 7.63 22.04 8.22
C ILE A 53 8.83 21.26 8.77
N LEU A 54 9.70 20.86 7.86
CA LEU A 54 10.93 20.15 8.21
C LEU A 54 11.91 21.09 8.93
N THR A 55 12.59 20.59 9.94
CA THR A 55 13.73 21.29 10.54
C THR A 55 14.87 21.41 9.53
N PRO A 56 15.83 22.33 9.73
CA PRO A 56 16.96 22.49 8.79
C PRO A 56 17.73 21.19 8.53
N THR A 57 17.94 20.36 9.55
CA THR A 57 18.63 19.07 9.42
C THR A 57 17.80 18.07 8.62
N GLN A 58 16.50 17.97 8.89
CA GLN A 58 15.59 17.12 8.12
C GLN A 58 15.50 17.58 6.66
N GLN A 59 15.48 18.88 6.44
CA GLN A 59 15.43 19.47 5.10
C GLN A 59 16.69 19.12 4.30
N SER A 60 17.88 19.20 4.92
CA SER A 60 19.12 18.79 4.27
C SER A 60 19.08 17.33 3.83
N ALA A 61 18.64 16.42 4.73
CA ALA A 61 18.50 15.00 4.40
C ALA A 61 17.46 14.76 3.27
N ALA A 62 16.33 15.46 3.32
CA ALA A 62 15.29 15.35 2.29
C ALA A 62 15.80 15.83 0.91
N ILE A 63 16.59 16.91 0.87
CA ILE A 63 17.16 17.44 -0.37
C ILE A 63 18.10 16.40 -1.01
N GLU A 64 18.96 15.74 -0.24
CA GLU A 64 19.87 14.71 -0.78
C GLU A 64 19.09 13.56 -1.43
N VAL A 65 18.02 13.10 -0.79
CA VAL A 65 17.17 12.05 -1.35
C VAL A 65 16.44 12.52 -2.61
N ARG A 66 15.89 13.74 -2.61
CA ARG A 66 15.24 14.34 -3.79
C ARG A 66 16.17 14.44 -4.98
N VAL A 67 17.40 14.95 -4.77
CA VAL A 67 18.42 15.06 -5.84
C VAL A 67 18.75 13.69 -6.42
N ALA A 68 18.84 12.65 -5.59
CA ALA A 68 19.04 11.30 -6.08
C ALA A 68 17.83 10.77 -6.88
N LEU A 69 16.61 11.06 -6.43
CA LEU A 69 15.39 10.69 -7.15
C LEU A 69 15.29 11.39 -8.52
N ASP A 70 15.67 12.66 -8.61
CA ASP A 70 15.71 13.42 -9.86
C ASP A 70 16.72 12.85 -10.87
N ASN A 71 17.81 12.30 -10.38
CA ASN A 71 18.88 11.74 -11.20
C ASN A 71 18.65 10.28 -11.61
N ILE A 72 17.62 9.61 -11.11
CA ILE A 72 17.28 8.26 -11.57
C ILE A 72 16.76 8.36 -13.01
N THR A 73 17.63 8.19 -13.98
CA THR A 73 17.24 7.90 -15.36
C THR A 73 16.50 6.57 -15.39
N ALA A 74 15.47 6.48 -16.23
CA ALA A 74 14.61 5.30 -16.33
C ALA A 74 15.44 4.01 -16.30
N ILE A 75 15.17 3.15 -15.34
CA ILE A 75 15.88 1.86 -15.21
C ILE A 75 15.66 1.09 -16.51
N PRO A 76 16.72 0.73 -17.25
CA PRO A 76 16.57 -0.17 -18.36
C PRO A 76 15.96 -1.48 -17.83
N ARG A 77 14.90 -1.97 -18.42
CA ARG A 77 14.27 -3.26 -18.07
C ARG A 77 15.19 -4.48 -18.27
N VAL A 78 16.45 -4.25 -18.58
CA VAL A 78 17.45 -5.30 -18.81
C VAL A 78 18.43 -5.29 -17.65
N ILE A 79 18.30 -6.27 -16.75
CA ILE A 79 19.32 -6.56 -15.74
C ILE A 79 20.49 -7.21 -16.48
N THR A 80 21.46 -6.42 -16.91
CA THR A 80 22.76 -6.94 -17.31
C THR A 80 23.59 -7.18 -16.05
N LYS A 81 24.16 -8.37 -15.96
CA LYS A 81 24.90 -8.91 -14.81
C LYS A 81 26.19 -8.18 -14.44
N GLN A 82 26.50 -7.07 -15.05
CA GLN A 82 27.73 -6.31 -14.82
C GLN A 82 27.35 -4.84 -14.79
N GLU A 83 27.28 -4.35 -13.61
CA GLU A 83 27.76 -3.02 -13.24
C GLU A 83 27.29 -2.76 -11.82
N GLY A 84 28.19 -2.27 -11.00
CA GLY A 84 27.91 -1.82 -9.65
C GLY A 84 26.89 -0.68 -9.66
N PRO A 85 26.48 -0.21 -8.49
CA PRO A 85 25.22 0.52 -8.28
C PRO A 85 25.27 1.99 -8.69
N ASP A 86 25.71 2.31 -9.88
CA ASP A 86 25.93 3.70 -10.31
C ASP A 86 24.67 4.46 -10.74
N GLY A 87 23.50 3.99 -10.36
CA GLY A 87 22.22 4.66 -10.64
C GLY A 87 21.25 4.69 -9.47
N HIS A 88 21.57 4.05 -8.35
CA HIS A 88 20.68 3.96 -7.20
C HIS A 88 21.27 4.63 -5.97
N GLY A 89 20.70 5.74 -5.54
CA GLY A 89 21.04 6.33 -4.25
C GLY A 89 20.63 5.38 -3.11
N ARG A 90 21.56 5.07 -2.21
CA ARG A 90 21.28 4.38 -0.96
C ARG A 90 21.56 5.33 0.19
N PHE A 91 20.57 5.55 1.04
CA PHE A 91 20.65 6.48 2.15
C PHE A 91 20.39 5.74 3.45
N LEU A 92 21.15 6.05 4.48
CA LEU A 92 20.88 5.67 5.85
C LEU A 92 20.44 6.92 6.61
N LEU A 93 19.17 6.98 7.01
CA LEU A 93 18.65 8.06 7.82
C LEU A 93 18.79 7.71 9.30
N GLU A 94 19.84 8.19 9.93
CA GLU A 94 20.10 7.99 11.35
C GLU A 94 19.41 9.04 12.21
N GLY A 95 18.88 8.63 13.35
CA GLY A 95 18.24 9.54 14.31
C GLY A 95 17.50 8.78 15.40
N VAL A 96 17.41 9.39 16.59
CA VAL A 96 16.70 8.79 17.73
C VAL A 96 15.20 8.64 17.45
N THR A 97 14.53 7.79 18.22
CA THR A 97 13.08 7.67 18.17
C THR A 97 12.42 9.03 18.44
N GLY A 98 11.45 9.42 17.63
CA GLY A 98 10.79 10.72 17.76
C GLY A 98 11.53 11.89 17.10
N SER A 99 12.69 11.68 16.44
CA SER A 99 13.42 12.75 15.71
C SER A 99 12.73 13.21 14.43
N GLY A 100 11.58 12.63 14.08
CA GLY A 100 10.82 12.99 12.89
C GLY A 100 11.33 12.37 11.59
N LYS A 101 12.06 11.26 11.65
CA LYS A 101 12.48 10.51 10.45
C LYS A 101 11.30 10.24 9.48
N THR A 102 10.13 9.96 10.05
CA THR A 102 8.90 9.72 9.27
C THR A 102 8.58 10.88 8.33
N GLU A 103 8.75 12.13 8.75
CA GLU A 103 8.47 13.28 7.91
C GLU A 103 9.46 13.40 6.73
N VAL A 104 10.72 12.98 6.94
CA VAL A 104 11.72 12.99 5.86
C VAL A 104 11.36 11.99 4.76
N TYR A 105 10.95 10.78 5.12
CA TYR A 105 10.56 9.84 4.08
C TYR A 105 9.13 10.03 3.55
N LEU A 106 8.23 10.66 4.29
CA LEU A 106 6.96 11.15 3.71
C LEU A 106 7.20 12.22 2.64
N ASP A 107 8.16 13.11 2.88
CA ASP A 107 8.60 14.10 1.90
C ASP A 107 9.25 13.45 0.67
N ALA A 108 10.13 12.47 0.87
CA ALA A 108 10.74 11.72 -0.22
C ALA A 108 9.71 10.93 -1.05
N VAL A 109 8.71 10.34 -0.39
CA VAL A 109 7.59 9.65 -1.05
C VAL A 109 6.78 10.64 -1.88
N GLN A 110 6.46 11.82 -1.34
CA GLN A 110 5.74 12.85 -2.10
C GLN A 110 6.50 13.22 -3.36
N HIS A 111 7.80 13.51 -3.24
CA HIS A 111 8.64 13.85 -4.39
C HIS A 111 8.71 12.73 -5.43
N CYS A 112 8.81 11.47 -4.97
CA CYS A 112 8.77 10.30 -5.85
C CYS A 112 7.46 10.23 -6.66
N LEU A 113 6.31 10.50 -6.01
CA LEU A 113 5.01 10.56 -6.66
C LEU A 113 4.90 11.72 -7.65
N ASP A 114 5.43 12.89 -7.30
CA ASP A 114 5.45 14.08 -8.16
C ASP A 114 6.24 13.83 -9.46
N LEU A 115 7.26 12.96 -9.40
CA LEU A 115 8.01 12.47 -10.56
C LEU A 115 7.24 11.39 -11.37
N GLY A 116 6.00 11.09 -11.02
CA GLY A 116 5.20 10.04 -11.66
C GLY A 116 5.65 8.62 -11.34
N ARG A 117 6.49 8.45 -10.31
CA ARG A 117 6.98 7.16 -9.84
C ARG A 117 6.23 6.69 -8.61
N ARG A 118 6.51 5.47 -8.17
CA ARG A 118 5.82 4.83 -7.06
C ARG A 118 6.77 4.41 -5.96
N ALA A 119 6.22 4.24 -4.75
CA ALA A 119 7.01 3.92 -3.58
C ALA A 119 6.52 2.65 -2.87
N ILE A 120 7.47 1.93 -2.27
CA ILE A 120 7.20 0.85 -1.31
C ILE A 120 7.79 1.28 0.03
N VAL A 121 6.98 1.18 1.09
CA VAL A 121 7.39 1.48 2.47
C VAL A 121 7.31 0.19 3.28
N ILE A 122 8.46 -0.29 3.69
CA ILE A 122 8.58 -1.52 4.49
C ILE A 122 8.72 -1.12 5.95
N VAL A 123 7.81 -1.63 6.78
CA VAL A 123 7.81 -1.40 8.22
C VAL A 123 7.77 -2.74 8.96
N PRO A 124 8.33 -2.86 10.18
CA PRO A 124 8.16 -4.06 10.98
C PRO A 124 6.68 -4.39 11.19
N GLU A 125 6.32 -5.68 11.27
CA GLU A 125 4.91 -6.09 11.45
C GLU A 125 4.26 -5.46 12.68
N ILE A 126 5.01 -5.29 13.76
CA ILE A 126 4.56 -4.60 14.97
C ILE A 126 4.36 -3.10 14.77
N SER A 127 5.02 -2.50 13.80
CA SER A 127 4.91 -1.08 13.45
C SER A 127 3.83 -0.81 12.39
N LEU A 128 3.19 -1.85 11.84
CA LEU A 128 1.94 -1.74 11.07
C LEU A 128 0.74 -1.41 11.95
N ALA A 129 1.01 -0.72 13.07
CA ALA A 129 -0.03 -0.20 13.94
C ALA A 129 -0.95 0.75 13.16
N PRO A 130 -2.22 0.83 13.53
CA PRO A 130 -3.18 1.73 12.87
C PRO A 130 -2.67 3.16 12.69
N GLN A 131 -1.88 3.65 13.64
CA GLN A 131 -1.29 4.99 13.62
C GLN A 131 -0.28 5.22 12.47
N THR A 132 0.55 4.22 12.15
CA THR A 132 1.50 4.34 11.03
C THR A 132 0.76 4.36 9.70
N ILE A 133 -0.20 3.45 9.53
CA ILE A 133 -1.07 3.42 8.34
C ILE A 133 -1.82 4.74 8.21
N GLU A 134 -2.39 5.24 9.32
CA GLU A 134 -3.13 6.50 9.35
C GLU A 134 -2.29 7.68 8.88
N ARG A 135 -1.03 7.80 9.28
CA ARG A 135 -0.12 8.85 8.81
C ARG A 135 0.01 8.87 7.29
N PHE A 136 0.22 7.70 6.69
CA PHE A 136 0.33 7.60 5.23
C PHE A 136 -0.99 7.89 4.53
N VAL A 137 -2.09 7.30 5.01
CA VAL A 137 -3.41 7.49 4.38
C VAL A 137 -3.90 8.92 4.52
N SER A 138 -3.64 9.57 5.67
CA SER A 138 -3.99 10.97 5.90
C SER A 138 -3.18 11.92 5.03
N ARG A 139 -1.93 11.56 4.71
CA ARG A 139 -1.05 12.35 3.85
C ARG A 139 -1.28 12.11 2.38
N PHE A 140 -1.62 10.88 1.99
CA PHE A 140 -1.79 10.43 0.61
C PHE A 140 -3.15 9.74 0.42
N PRO A 141 -4.26 10.49 0.52
CA PRO A 141 -5.59 9.90 0.46
C PRO A 141 -5.83 9.20 -0.88
N GLY A 142 -6.35 7.98 -0.82
CA GLY A 142 -6.66 7.17 -2.00
C GLY A 142 -5.43 6.61 -2.74
N GLN A 143 -4.20 6.88 -2.29
CA GLN A 143 -2.99 6.43 -2.96
C GLN A 143 -2.25 5.29 -2.24
N VAL A 144 -2.76 4.82 -1.10
CA VAL A 144 -2.04 3.88 -0.23
C VAL A 144 -2.69 2.51 -0.26
N ALA A 145 -1.94 1.50 -0.69
CA ALA A 145 -2.25 0.09 -0.49
C ALA A 145 -1.56 -0.44 0.76
N VAL A 146 -2.25 -1.33 1.50
CA VAL A 146 -1.69 -1.94 2.73
C VAL A 146 -1.56 -3.44 2.55
N LEU A 147 -0.35 -3.98 2.75
CA LEU A 147 -0.06 -5.42 2.66
C LEU A 147 0.47 -5.93 4.00
N HIS A 148 -0.30 -6.79 4.68
CA HIS A 148 0.11 -7.43 5.93
C HIS A 148 -0.45 -8.84 6.06
N SER A 149 0.09 -9.60 7.02
CA SER A 149 -0.27 -11.01 7.26
C SER A 149 -1.74 -11.20 7.66
N GLY A 150 -2.37 -10.21 8.29
CA GLY A 150 -3.77 -10.25 8.73
C GLY A 150 -4.80 -10.10 7.61
N LEU A 151 -4.41 -9.81 6.37
CA LEU A 151 -5.33 -9.76 5.24
C LEU A 151 -5.82 -11.16 4.87
N SER A 152 -7.12 -11.28 4.62
CA SER A 152 -7.69 -12.49 4.01
C SER A 152 -7.09 -12.71 2.61
N SER A 153 -7.17 -13.94 2.10
CA SER A 153 -6.67 -14.26 0.76
C SER A 153 -7.35 -13.42 -0.33
N GLY A 154 -8.65 -13.09 -0.15
CA GLY A 154 -9.38 -12.25 -1.09
C GLY A 154 -8.93 -10.80 -1.06
N GLU A 155 -8.75 -10.21 0.14
CA GLU A 155 -8.23 -8.85 0.28
C GLU A 155 -6.82 -8.73 -0.30
N ARG A 156 -5.96 -9.71 -0.02
CA ARG A 156 -4.59 -9.74 -0.55
C ARG A 156 -4.58 -9.83 -2.07
N PHE A 157 -5.44 -10.65 -2.67
CA PHE A 157 -5.58 -10.76 -4.12
C PHE A 157 -6.07 -9.45 -4.73
N ASP A 158 -7.11 -8.84 -4.16
CA ASP A 158 -7.68 -7.59 -4.66
C ASP A 158 -6.65 -6.44 -4.55
N GLN A 159 -5.93 -6.35 -3.42
CA GLN A 159 -4.85 -5.37 -3.25
C GLN A 159 -3.70 -5.61 -4.25
N TRP A 160 -3.26 -6.86 -4.42
CA TRP A 160 -2.18 -7.21 -5.34
C TRP A 160 -2.51 -6.80 -6.78
N TRP A 161 -3.74 -7.05 -7.21
CA TRP A 161 -4.22 -6.71 -8.55
C TRP A 161 -4.28 -5.21 -8.77
N LYS A 162 -4.79 -4.45 -7.79
CA LYS A 162 -4.85 -3.00 -7.84
C LYS A 162 -3.45 -2.37 -7.87
N ILE A 163 -2.52 -2.91 -7.08
CA ILE A 163 -1.11 -2.49 -7.11
C ILE A 163 -0.51 -2.75 -8.50
N HIS A 164 -0.69 -3.96 -9.04
CA HIS A 164 -0.20 -4.33 -10.35
C HIS A 164 -0.73 -3.41 -11.46
N ASN A 165 -1.98 -3.03 -11.39
CA ASN A 165 -2.61 -2.10 -12.35
C ASN A 165 -2.18 -0.64 -12.12
N GLY A 166 -1.41 -0.35 -11.09
CA GLY A 166 -0.93 0.99 -10.79
C GLY A 166 -1.98 1.92 -10.20
N GLU A 167 -3.02 1.37 -9.58
CA GLU A 167 -4.08 2.17 -8.94
C GLU A 167 -3.59 2.87 -7.67
N TYR A 168 -2.51 2.37 -7.06
CA TYR A 168 -1.90 2.94 -5.86
C TYR A 168 -0.49 3.48 -6.14
N GLY A 169 -0.21 4.66 -5.62
CA GLY A 169 1.13 5.27 -5.67
C GLY A 169 2.08 4.70 -4.62
N ILE A 170 1.54 4.20 -3.52
CA ILE A 170 2.30 3.76 -2.35
C ILE A 170 1.82 2.39 -1.91
N VAL A 171 2.76 1.50 -1.63
CA VAL A 171 2.51 0.25 -0.91
C VAL A 171 3.18 0.33 0.45
N ILE A 172 2.42 0.17 1.54
CA ILE A 172 2.96 0.03 2.88
C ILE A 172 2.72 -1.39 3.38
N GLY A 173 3.73 -2.01 3.97
CA GLY A 173 3.57 -3.35 4.48
C GLY A 173 4.78 -3.89 5.23
N ALA A 174 4.64 -5.13 5.72
CA ALA A 174 5.74 -5.87 6.32
C ALA A 174 6.77 -6.33 5.28
N ARG A 175 7.74 -7.13 5.68
CA ARG A 175 8.82 -7.66 4.82
C ARG A 175 8.35 -8.15 3.44
N SER A 176 7.20 -8.83 3.40
CA SER A 176 6.65 -9.36 2.15
C SER A 176 6.18 -8.29 1.17
N ALA A 177 6.01 -7.05 1.60
CA ALA A 177 5.64 -5.94 0.72
C ALA A 177 6.72 -5.62 -0.32
N VAL A 178 7.98 -6.03 -0.10
CA VAL A 178 9.06 -5.89 -1.09
C VAL A 178 8.74 -6.59 -2.42
N PHE A 179 7.88 -7.62 -2.38
CA PHE A 179 7.44 -8.36 -3.56
C PHE A 179 6.15 -7.79 -4.20
N ALA A 180 5.68 -6.62 -3.74
CA ALA A 180 4.53 -5.98 -4.35
C ALA A 180 4.81 -5.64 -5.82
N PRO A 181 3.88 -5.94 -6.74
CA PRO A 181 4.07 -5.72 -8.17
C PRO A 181 3.87 -4.24 -8.54
N GLN A 182 4.61 -3.37 -7.89
CA GLN A 182 4.50 -1.92 -8.06
C GLN A 182 5.15 -1.50 -9.37
N PRO A 183 4.40 -1.02 -10.36
CA PRO A 183 4.98 -0.52 -11.61
C PRO A 183 5.74 0.79 -11.34
N ASP A 184 6.70 1.10 -12.19
CA ASP A 184 7.47 2.37 -12.15
C ASP A 184 8.00 2.71 -10.74
N LEU A 185 8.48 1.69 -10.04
CA LEU A 185 9.03 1.84 -8.68
C LEU A 185 10.25 2.77 -8.69
N GLY A 186 10.18 3.87 -7.93
CA GLY A 186 11.25 4.85 -7.79
C GLY A 186 11.87 4.90 -6.40
N LEU A 187 11.15 4.47 -5.36
CA LEU A 187 11.61 4.57 -3.99
C LEU A 187 11.23 3.35 -3.16
N ILE A 188 12.18 2.84 -2.40
CA ILE A 188 11.92 1.88 -1.32
C ILE A 188 12.40 2.51 -0.01
N VAL A 189 11.50 2.63 0.95
CA VAL A 189 11.80 3.05 2.32
C VAL A 189 11.75 1.82 3.22
N ILE A 190 12.75 1.66 4.07
CA ILE A 190 12.79 0.61 5.11
C ILE A 190 12.87 1.31 6.46
N ASP A 191 11.79 1.30 7.21
CA ASP A 191 11.75 1.87 8.56
C ASP A 191 12.20 0.83 9.58
N GLU A 192 12.98 1.27 10.58
CA GLU A 192 13.52 0.41 11.64
C GLU A 192 14.26 -0.84 11.08
N GLU A 193 15.16 -0.67 10.10
CA GLU A 193 15.88 -1.76 9.41
C GLU A 193 16.57 -2.74 10.39
N GLN A 194 17.00 -2.26 11.57
CA GLN A 194 17.62 -3.08 12.60
C GLN A 194 16.70 -4.20 13.14
N ARG A 195 15.40 -4.11 12.90
CA ARG A 195 14.41 -5.11 13.31
C ARG A 195 14.20 -6.21 12.26
N PHE A 196 14.83 -6.07 11.11
CA PHE A 196 14.75 -7.05 10.02
C PHE A 196 15.92 -8.04 9.98
N GLY A 197 16.91 -7.84 10.85
CA GLY A 197 18.09 -8.70 11.01
C GLY A 197 17.82 -10.06 11.62
#